data_405b69ebed765f4ccf71442e63b3bc5a
#
_entry.id   405b69ebed765f4ccf71442e63b3bc5a
#
_cell.length_a   1.000
_cell.length_b   1.000
_cell.length_c   1.000
_cell.angle_alpha   90.00
_cell.angle_beta   90.00
_cell.angle_gamma   90.00
#
_symmetry.space_group_name_H-M   'P 1'
#
loop_
_entity.id
_entity.type
_entity.pdbx_description
1 polymer ?
#
loop_
_entity_poly.entity_id
_entity_poly.type
_entity_poly.pdbx_seq_one_letter_code
_entity_poly.pdbx_strand_id
1 'polypeptide(L)'
;VALIRGILFERIIFVKKKLRLSGLALAALVVLSACGRSSVSSSSTGWDQLVYAFGRAIQWLSFGGSVGIGIILITLIVRIALVPLYNRQMKSSREIQELQPELKRIQKEYADDRNTQYLKTQELYKANGVNQWAAFLPILIQLPVMMALYQALIRVPALSRGNFLIWNLGKNDGTFILPILAALFTFLSMWLSNKATKEKNAFMTATSIIMPLFILWIGTRFTSGIALYWAVGNAFQVAQVLVFHNPFKIIAERERKEALEKERAAKIRKAKKKAHKKRK
;
A
#
# COMPACT_ATOMS: atom_id res chain seq x y z
N VAL A 1 -46.64 -5.49 -0.26
CA VAL A 1 -45.49 -4.70 0.25
C VAL A 1 -44.21 -5.53 0.26
N ALA A 2 -44.24 -6.80 0.71
CA ALA A 2 -43.07 -7.69 0.75
C ALA A 2 -42.52 -8.04 -0.66
N LEU A 3 -43.41 -8.31 -1.63
CA LEU A 3 -43.01 -8.65 -3.01
C LEU A 3 -42.32 -7.47 -3.73
N ILE A 4 -42.80 -6.25 -3.51
CA ILE A 4 -42.20 -5.03 -4.12
C ILE A 4 -40.81 -4.75 -3.53
N ARG A 5 -40.61 -4.99 -2.23
CA ARG A 5 -39.28 -4.90 -1.59
C ARG A 5 -38.27 -5.93 -2.13
N GLY A 6 -38.70 -7.17 -2.41
CA GLY A 6 -37.87 -8.21 -3.01
C GLY A 6 -37.38 -7.83 -4.41
N ILE A 7 -38.30 -7.36 -5.27
CA ILE A 7 -37.97 -6.95 -6.65
C ILE A 7 -37.06 -5.72 -6.68
N LEU A 8 -37.28 -4.75 -5.80
CA LEU A 8 -36.39 -3.58 -5.65
C LEU A 8 -35.00 -3.97 -5.17
N PHE A 9 -34.91 -4.90 -4.21
CA PHE A 9 -33.66 -5.37 -3.68
C PHE A 9 -32.82 -6.15 -4.73
N GLU A 10 -33.47 -7.02 -5.52
CA GLU A 10 -32.81 -7.71 -6.64
C GLU A 10 -32.33 -6.73 -7.74
N ARG A 11 -33.14 -5.74 -8.10
CA ARG A 11 -32.73 -4.70 -9.06
C ARG A 11 -31.54 -3.88 -8.56
N ILE A 12 -31.48 -3.52 -7.28
CA ILE A 12 -30.37 -2.77 -6.71
C ILE A 12 -29.09 -3.62 -6.72
N ILE A 13 -29.17 -4.91 -6.42
CA ILE A 13 -28.02 -5.83 -6.49
C ILE A 13 -27.56 -5.98 -7.93
N PHE A 14 -28.48 -6.13 -8.88
CA PHE A 14 -28.16 -6.29 -10.30
C PHE A 14 -27.52 -5.02 -10.90
N VAL A 15 -27.99 -3.83 -10.53
CA VAL A 15 -27.40 -2.55 -10.94
C VAL A 15 -26.01 -2.37 -10.34
N LYS A 16 -25.83 -2.68 -9.06
CA LYS A 16 -24.50 -2.64 -8.40
C LYS A 16 -23.52 -3.64 -9.03
N LYS A 17 -23.98 -4.82 -9.43
CA LYS A 17 -23.15 -5.83 -10.12
C LYS A 17 -22.76 -5.37 -11.52
N LYS A 18 -23.68 -4.80 -12.28
CA LYS A 18 -23.38 -4.19 -13.60
C LYS A 18 -22.41 -3.00 -13.48
N LEU A 19 -22.60 -2.13 -12.50
CA LEU A 19 -21.71 -0.98 -12.27
C LEU A 19 -20.28 -1.42 -11.90
N ARG A 20 -20.12 -2.51 -11.13
CA ARG A 20 -18.83 -3.10 -10.82
C ARG A 20 -18.19 -3.76 -12.04
N LEU A 21 -18.96 -4.49 -12.84
CA LEU A 21 -18.46 -5.10 -14.08
C LEU A 21 -18.05 -4.04 -15.11
N SER A 22 -18.87 -2.97 -15.29
CA SER A 22 -18.50 -1.88 -16.21
C SER A 22 -17.29 -1.08 -15.70
N GLY A 23 -17.13 -0.90 -14.38
CA GLY A 23 -15.92 -0.31 -13.81
C GLY A 23 -14.67 -1.17 -14.03
N LEU A 24 -14.78 -2.50 -13.88
CA LEU A 24 -13.70 -3.45 -14.19
C LEU A 24 -13.40 -3.50 -15.70
N ALA A 25 -14.42 -3.47 -16.55
CA ALA A 25 -14.24 -3.44 -17.99
C ALA A 25 -13.61 -2.12 -18.46
N LEU A 26 -13.99 -0.98 -17.86
CA LEU A 26 -13.37 0.30 -18.13
C LEU A 26 -11.89 0.33 -17.68
N ALA A 27 -11.59 -0.21 -16.50
CA ALA A 27 -10.22 -0.35 -16.03
C ALA A 27 -9.38 -1.28 -16.93
N ALA A 28 -9.97 -2.39 -17.39
CA ALA A 28 -9.32 -3.30 -18.33
C ALA A 28 -9.12 -2.63 -19.72
N LEU A 29 -10.07 -1.84 -20.21
CA LEU A 29 -9.93 -1.08 -21.44
C LEU A 29 -8.84 -0.02 -21.34
N VAL A 30 -8.74 0.68 -20.20
CA VAL A 30 -7.65 1.63 -19.94
C VAL A 30 -6.29 0.93 -19.92
N VAL A 31 -6.20 -0.26 -19.31
CA VAL A 31 -4.97 -1.06 -19.29
C VAL A 31 -4.63 -1.58 -20.69
N LEU A 32 -5.62 -2.03 -21.46
CA LEU A 32 -5.42 -2.54 -22.83
C LEU A 32 -5.07 -1.42 -23.83
N SER A 33 -5.68 -0.24 -23.70
CA SER A 33 -5.31 0.92 -24.52
C SER A 33 -3.91 1.45 -24.22
N ALA A 34 -3.38 1.11 -23.06
CA ALA A 34 -2.02 1.43 -22.63
C ALA A 34 -0.92 0.65 -23.38
N CYS A 35 -1.25 -0.40 -24.15
CA CYS A 35 -0.28 -1.22 -24.89
C CYS A 35 0.16 -0.64 -26.24
N GLY A 36 -0.24 0.59 -26.59
CA GLY A 36 0.21 1.25 -27.83
C GLY A 36 1.72 1.50 -27.84
N ARG A 37 2.40 1.12 -28.93
CA ARG A 37 3.84 1.37 -29.15
C ARG A 37 4.15 2.71 -29.84
N SER A 38 3.14 3.49 -30.22
CA SER A 38 3.32 4.80 -30.88
C SER A 38 3.94 5.82 -29.92
N SER A 39 4.79 6.69 -30.42
CA SER A 39 5.32 7.83 -29.69
C SER A 39 4.19 8.75 -29.25
N VAL A 40 4.29 9.32 -28.05
CA VAL A 40 3.34 10.33 -27.56
C VAL A 40 3.86 11.74 -27.83
N SER A 41 2.92 12.65 -28.14
CA SER A 41 3.23 14.04 -28.51
C SER A 41 2.26 15.03 -27.85
N SER A 42 2.47 16.30 -28.06
CA SER A 42 1.58 17.36 -27.56
C SER A 42 0.16 17.31 -28.14
N SER A 43 -0.03 16.65 -29.29
CA SER A 43 -1.33 16.44 -29.92
C SER A 43 -2.05 15.18 -29.45
N SER A 44 -1.44 14.38 -28.57
CA SER A 44 -2.06 13.20 -28.00
C SER A 44 -3.26 13.57 -27.11
N THR A 45 -4.24 12.67 -27.00
CA THR A 45 -5.45 12.87 -26.20
C THR A 45 -5.62 11.80 -25.14
N GLY A 46 -6.45 12.05 -24.14
CA GLY A 46 -6.79 11.08 -23.11
C GLY A 46 -5.58 10.61 -22.30
N TRP A 47 -5.42 9.29 -22.19
CA TRP A 47 -4.30 8.68 -21.44
C TRP A 47 -2.94 9.06 -22.02
N ASP A 48 -2.80 9.10 -23.33
CA ASP A 48 -1.52 9.44 -23.99
C ASP A 48 -1.09 10.88 -23.72
N GLN A 49 -2.04 11.81 -23.57
CA GLN A 49 -1.75 13.18 -23.14
C GLN A 49 -1.20 13.21 -21.71
N LEU A 50 -1.76 12.39 -20.80
CA LEU A 50 -1.26 12.26 -19.42
C LEU A 50 0.16 11.69 -19.42
N VAL A 51 0.43 10.65 -20.21
CA VAL A 51 1.79 10.08 -20.38
C VAL A 51 2.77 11.12 -20.89
N TYR A 52 2.37 11.90 -21.91
CA TYR A 52 3.17 12.98 -22.47
C TYR A 52 3.46 14.06 -21.41
N ALA A 53 2.43 14.53 -20.70
CA ALA A 53 2.57 15.54 -19.66
C ALA A 53 3.49 15.04 -18.52
N PHE A 54 3.34 13.77 -18.12
CA PHE A 54 4.22 13.16 -17.13
C PHE A 54 5.67 13.09 -17.60
N GLY A 55 5.88 12.69 -18.86
CA GLY A 55 7.21 12.70 -19.48
C GLY A 55 7.83 14.10 -19.54
N ARG A 56 7.04 15.12 -19.88
CA ARG A 56 7.49 16.53 -19.89
C ARG A 56 7.84 17.04 -18.49
N ALA A 57 7.07 16.65 -17.47
CA ALA A 57 7.38 16.97 -16.08
C ALA A 57 8.72 16.37 -15.64
N ILE A 58 9.02 15.11 -16.00
CA ILE A 58 10.30 14.48 -15.74
C ILE A 58 11.45 15.25 -16.44
N GLN A 59 11.27 15.60 -17.72
CA GLN A 59 12.27 16.37 -18.47
C GLN A 59 12.54 17.73 -17.82
N TRP A 60 11.50 18.44 -17.44
CA TRP A 60 11.62 19.75 -16.77
C TRP A 60 12.38 19.62 -15.44
N LEU A 61 12.04 18.59 -14.62
CA LEU A 61 12.71 18.32 -13.36
C LEU A 61 14.14 17.76 -13.54
N SER A 62 14.54 17.40 -14.74
CA SER A 62 15.93 16.99 -15.05
C SER A 62 16.89 18.17 -15.17
N PHE A 63 16.39 19.41 -15.22
CA PHE A 63 17.17 20.65 -15.33
C PHE A 63 18.23 20.63 -16.46
N GLY A 64 17.91 19.99 -17.59
CA GLY A 64 18.82 19.78 -18.70
C GLY A 64 19.95 18.75 -18.47
N GLY A 65 19.94 18.10 -17.28
CA GLY A 65 20.90 17.06 -16.91
C GLY A 65 20.33 15.65 -17.06
N SER A 66 20.63 14.80 -16.10
CA SER A 66 20.23 13.39 -16.12
C SER A 66 18.73 13.17 -15.90
N VAL A 67 18.10 12.41 -16.79
CA VAL A 67 16.70 11.98 -16.66
C VAL A 67 16.41 11.28 -15.31
N GLY A 68 17.41 10.59 -14.74
CA GLY A 68 17.27 9.96 -13.42
C GLY A 68 17.01 10.96 -12.30
N ILE A 69 17.58 12.17 -12.36
CA ILE A 69 17.27 13.24 -11.42
C ILE A 69 15.79 13.62 -11.54
N GLY A 70 15.26 13.75 -12.76
CA GLY A 70 13.84 14.01 -13.00
C GLY A 70 12.94 12.92 -12.43
N ILE A 71 13.32 11.63 -12.59
CA ILE A 71 12.57 10.50 -12.01
C ILE A 71 12.60 10.56 -10.47
N ILE A 72 13.75 10.83 -9.87
CA ILE A 72 13.89 10.96 -8.41
C ILE A 72 12.98 12.08 -7.91
N LEU A 73 13.07 13.26 -8.50
CA LEU A 73 12.32 14.44 -8.06
C LEU A 73 10.81 14.25 -8.23
N ILE A 74 10.35 13.77 -9.39
CA ILE A 74 8.91 13.51 -9.58
C ILE A 74 8.40 12.44 -8.60
N THR A 75 9.21 11.41 -8.31
CA THR A 75 8.87 10.39 -7.32
C THR A 75 8.69 11.01 -5.94
N LEU A 76 9.62 11.84 -5.51
CA LEU A 76 9.55 12.50 -4.21
C LEU A 76 8.36 13.47 -4.13
N ILE A 77 8.10 14.26 -5.17
CA ILE A 77 6.96 15.18 -5.23
C ILE A 77 5.64 14.40 -5.07
N VAL A 78 5.46 13.32 -5.84
CA VAL A 78 4.26 12.48 -5.76
C VAL A 78 4.14 11.84 -4.39
N ARG A 79 5.22 11.30 -3.83
CA ARG A 79 5.25 10.69 -2.50
C ARG A 79 4.89 11.70 -1.40
N ILE A 80 5.45 12.91 -1.45
CA ILE A 80 5.14 13.98 -0.49
C ILE A 80 3.66 14.37 -0.58
N ALA A 81 3.13 14.57 -1.78
CA ALA A 81 1.72 14.90 -1.98
C ALA A 81 0.77 13.80 -1.44
N LEU A 82 1.20 12.54 -1.50
CA LEU A 82 0.43 11.38 -1.02
C LEU A 82 0.64 11.06 0.48
N VAL A 83 1.53 11.77 1.21
CA VAL A 83 1.78 11.53 2.64
C VAL A 83 0.48 11.53 3.48
N PRO A 84 -0.44 12.53 3.37
CA PRO A 84 -1.65 12.53 4.19
C PRO A 84 -2.54 11.31 3.92
N LEU A 85 -2.61 10.87 2.66
CA LEU A 85 -3.39 9.70 2.28
C LEU A 85 -2.77 8.41 2.79
N TYR A 86 -1.45 8.28 2.66
CA TYR A 86 -0.71 7.15 3.20
C TYR A 86 -0.84 7.04 4.73
N ASN A 87 -0.78 8.16 5.45
CA ASN A 87 -0.93 8.15 6.90
C ASN A 87 -2.33 7.68 7.33
N ARG A 88 -3.39 8.07 6.62
CA ARG A 88 -4.75 7.55 6.86
C ARG A 88 -4.84 6.04 6.61
N GLN A 89 -4.23 5.57 5.53
CA GLN A 89 -4.18 4.16 5.19
C GLN A 89 -3.40 3.34 6.23
N MET A 90 -2.25 3.84 6.68
CA MET A 90 -1.46 3.18 7.73
C MET A 90 -2.21 3.10 9.06
N LYS A 91 -2.98 4.14 9.41
CA LYS A 91 -3.86 4.13 10.59
C LYS A 91 -4.91 3.03 10.46
N SER A 92 -5.64 2.98 9.34
CA SER A 92 -6.66 1.95 9.10
C SER A 92 -6.07 0.54 9.08
N SER A 93 -4.88 0.37 8.49
CA SER A 93 -4.18 -0.92 8.50
C SER A 93 -3.82 -1.41 9.91
N ARG A 94 -3.47 -0.49 10.82
CA ARG A 94 -3.23 -0.82 12.24
C ARG A 94 -4.50 -1.20 12.96
N GLU A 95 -5.58 -0.45 12.76
CA GLU A 95 -6.88 -0.77 13.34
C GLU A 95 -7.32 -2.19 12.95
N ILE A 96 -7.13 -2.59 11.68
CA ILE A 96 -7.38 -3.97 11.23
C ILE A 96 -6.46 -4.96 11.96
N GLN A 97 -5.18 -4.61 12.15
CA GLN A 97 -4.23 -5.49 12.84
C GLN A 97 -4.57 -5.65 14.34
N GLU A 98 -5.09 -4.64 14.99
CA GLU A 98 -5.53 -4.70 16.38
C GLU A 98 -6.76 -5.61 16.56
N LEU A 99 -7.58 -5.75 15.53
CA LEU A 99 -8.74 -6.67 15.52
C LEU A 99 -8.36 -8.13 15.17
N GLN A 100 -7.10 -8.45 14.91
CA GLN A 100 -6.68 -9.82 14.56
C GLN A 100 -7.07 -10.89 15.58
N PRO A 101 -6.98 -10.68 16.91
CA PRO A 101 -7.42 -11.67 17.89
C PRO A 101 -8.90 -12.03 17.75
N GLU A 102 -9.74 -11.01 17.56
CA GLU A 102 -11.20 -11.19 17.40
C GLU A 102 -11.53 -11.83 16.05
N LEU A 103 -10.83 -11.46 15.00
CA LEU A 103 -10.96 -12.10 13.68
C LEU A 103 -10.61 -13.59 13.75
N LYS A 104 -9.52 -13.95 14.42
CA LYS A 104 -9.14 -15.36 14.63
C LYS A 104 -10.20 -16.13 15.44
N ARG A 105 -10.84 -15.48 16.42
CA ARG A 105 -11.95 -16.07 17.17
C ARG A 105 -13.15 -16.33 16.28
N ILE A 106 -13.58 -15.35 15.48
CA ILE A 106 -14.68 -15.52 14.52
C ILE A 106 -14.35 -16.63 13.51
N GLN A 107 -13.12 -16.69 13.00
CA GLN A 107 -12.69 -17.73 12.06
C GLN A 107 -12.76 -19.14 12.65
N LYS A 108 -12.48 -19.29 13.94
CA LYS A 108 -12.58 -20.58 14.63
C LYS A 108 -14.02 -20.93 14.98
N GLU A 109 -14.80 -19.98 15.46
CA GLU A 109 -16.18 -20.17 15.91
C GLU A 109 -17.12 -20.52 14.74
N TYR A 110 -16.85 -19.93 13.56
CA TYR A 110 -17.67 -20.14 12.34
C TYR A 110 -16.88 -20.82 11.23
N ALA A 111 -16.02 -21.81 11.58
CA ALA A 111 -15.17 -22.49 10.62
C ALA A 111 -15.95 -23.21 9.52
N ASP A 112 -17.11 -23.78 9.86
CA ASP A 112 -17.97 -24.57 8.97
C ASP A 112 -19.02 -23.71 8.26
N ASP A 113 -19.23 -22.44 8.66
CA ASP A 113 -20.18 -21.51 8.05
C ASP A 113 -19.48 -20.23 7.55
N ARG A 114 -19.04 -20.28 6.31
CA ARG A 114 -18.35 -19.16 5.66
C ARG A 114 -19.23 -17.90 5.52
N ASN A 115 -20.56 -18.06 5.40
CA ASN A 115 -21.46 -16.92 5.27
C ASN A 115 -21.56 -16.17 6.59
N THR A 116 -21.84 -16.89 7.69
CA THR A 116 -21.87 -16.29 9.03
C THR A 116 -20.51 -15.72 9.41
N GLN A 117 -19.41 -16.41 9.11
CA GLN A 117 -18.05 -15.90 9.32
C GLN A 117 -17.83 -14.56 8.60
N TYR A 118 -18.23 -14.44 7.33
CA TYR A 118 -18.14 -13.20 6.58
C TYR A 118 -18.99 -12.09 7.20
N LEU A 119 -20.25 -12.36 7.55
CA LEU A 119 -21.16 -11.40 8.19
C LEU A 119 -20.60 -10.90 9.52
N LYS A 120 -20.14 -11.81 10.40
CA LYS A 120 -19.52 -11.46 11.69
C LYS A 120 -18.24 -10.64 11.53
N THR A 121 -17.43 -10.95 10.53
CA THR A 121 -16.24 -10.13 10.19
C THR A 121 -16.64 -8.72 9.75
N GLN A 122 -17.70 -8.57 8.92
CA GLN A 122 -18.20 -7.26 8.52
C GLN A 122 -18.79 -6.47 9.69
N GLU A 123 -19.53 -7.13 10.58
CA GLU A 123 -20.07 -6.54 11.81
C GLU A 123 -18.93 -6.02 12.70
N LEU A 124 -17.87 -6.81 12.89
CA LEU A 124 -16.69 -6.42 13.66
C LEU A 124 -16.03 -5.17 13.10
N TYR A 125 -15.76 -5.12 11.79
CA TYR A 125 -15.17 -3.94 11.15
C TYR A 125 -16.08 -2.71 11.26
N LYS A 126 -17.38 -2.88 11.04
CA LYS A 126 -18.37 -1.80 11.14
C LYS A 126 -18.47 -1.26 12.56
N ALA A 127 -18.51 -2.14 13.57
CA ALA A 127 -18.58 -1.76 14.99
C ALA A 127 -17.35 -0.96 15.45
N ASN A 128 -16.18 -1.25 14.85
CA ASN A 128 -14.94 -0.55 15.16
C ASN A 128 -14.63 0.62 14.18
N GLY A 129 -15.54 0.96 13.27
CA GLY A 129 -15.36 2.05 12.30
C GLY A 129 -14.24 1.82 11.28
N VAL A 130 -13.81 0.58 11.08
CA VAL A 130 -12.66 0.21 10.25
C VAL A 130 -13.09 -0.07 8.81
N ASN A 131 -12.41 0.59 7.86
CA ASN A 131 -12.64 0.37 6.44
C ASN A 131 -11.61 -0.62 5.88
N GLN A 132 -12.02 -1.87 5.63
CA GLN A 132 -11.16 -2.89 5.02
C GLN A 132 -10.64 -2.53 3.62
N TRP A 133 -11.37 -1.71 2.85
CA TRP A 133 -10.99 -1.30 1.51
C TRP A 133 -9.84 -0.29 1.50
N ALA A 134 -9.59 0.38 2.63
CA ALA A 134 -8.46 1.31 2.76
C ALA A 134 -7.10 0.62 2.50
N ALA A 135 -6.99 -0.68 2.74
CA ALA A 135 -5.78 -1.46 2.44
C ALA A 135 -5.43 -1.51 0.94
N PHE A 136 -6.42 -1.39 0.04
CA PHE A 136 -6.21 -1.43 -1.41
C PHE A 136 -5.90 -0.06 -2.02
N LEU A 137 -6.08 1.01 -1.27
CA LEU A 137 -5.91 2.38 -1.75
C LEU A 137 -4.50 2.65 -2.34
N PRO A 138 -3.39 2.17 -1.74
CA PRO A 138 -2.05 2.34 -2.32
C PRO A 138 -1.92 1.72 -3.70
N ILE A 139 -2.49 0.54 -3.90
CA ILE A 139 -2.44 -0.17 -5.20
C ILE A 139 -3.20 0.62 -6.25
N LEU A 140 -4.38 1.15 -5.91
CA LEU A 140 -5.22 1.93 -6.83
C LEU A 140 -4.52 3.21 -7.31
N ILE A 141 -3.70 3.83 -6.46
CA ILE A 141 -2.94 5.02 -6.80
C ILE A 141 -1.63 4.65 -7.52
N GLN A 142 -0.98 3.59 -7.06
CA GLN A 142 0.32 3.17 -7.56
C GLN A 142 0.26 2.73 -9.02
N LEU A 143 -0.81 1.97 -9.41
CA LEU A 143 -0.90 1.42 -10.76
C LEU A 143 -0.94 2.51 -11.85
N PRO A 144 -1.78 3.56 -11.79
CA PRO A 144 -1.76 4.62 -12.78
C PRO A 144 -0.42 5.36 -12.85
N VAL A 145 0.19 5.68 -11.70
CA VAL A 145 1.48 6.37 -11.66
C VAL A 145 2.60 5.53 -12.29
N MET A 146 2.65 4.24 -11.93
CA MET A 146 3.64 3.31 -12.49
C MET A 146 3.44 3.13 -14.00
N MET A 147 2.20 2.99 -14.45
CA MET A 147 1.88 2.85 -15.88
C MET A 147 2.25 4.11 -16.66
N ALA A 148 1.96 5.30 -16.13
CA ALA A 148 2.34 6.56 -16.77
C ALA A 148 3.86 6.68 -16.87
N LEU A 149 4.60 6.36 -15.80
CA LEU A 149 6.06 6.37 -15.82
C LEU A 149 6.64 5.37 -16.82
N TYR A 150 6.17 4.12 -16.78
CA TYR A 150 6.63 3.08 -17.69
C TYR A 150 6.43 3.49 -19.16
N GLN A 151 5.22 3.96 -19.49
CA GLN A 151 4.94 4.42 -20.85
C GLN A 151 5.72 5.67 -21.23
N ALA A 152 5.92 6.63 -20.32
CA ALA A 152 6.75 7.78 -20.58
C ALA A 152 8.21 7.35 -20.92
N LEU A 153 8.77 6.41 -20.16
CA LEU A 153 10.12 5.88 -20.39
C LEU A 153 10.29 5.17 -21.74
N ILE A 154 9.26 4.50 -22.25
CA ILE A 154 9.38 3.76 -23.53
C ILE A 154 8.87 4.55 -24.73
N ARG A 155 7.97 5.53 -24.55
CA ARG A 155 7.26 6.22 -25.63
C ARG A 155 7.69 7.69 -25.81
N VAL A 156 8.39 8.29 -24.82
CA VAL A 156 8.96 9.63 -24.94
C VAL A 156 10.46 9.49 -25.29
N PRO A 157 10.89 9.82 -26.53
CA PRO A 157 12.26 9.55 -26.99
C PRO A 157 13.36 10.14 -26.12
N ALA A 158 13.14 11.31 -25.54
CA ALA A 158 14.11 11.96 -24.65
C ALA A 158 14.30 11.18 -23.32
N LEU A 159 13.29 10.44 -22.85
CA LEU A 159 13.37 9.63 -21.64
C LEU A 159 13.93 8.23 -21.93
N SER A 160 13.52 7.62 -23.05
CA SER A 160 13.96 6.26 -23.43
C SER A 160 15.46 6.18 -23.71
N ARG A 161 16.09 7.30 -24.09
CA ARG A 161 17.53 7.43 -24.30
C ARG A 161 18.25 8.03 -23.09
N GLY A 162 17.52 8.37 -22.05
CA GLY A 162 18.04 9.02 -20.85
C GLY A 162 18.95 8.08 -20.05
N ASN A 163 20.01 8.65 -19.47
CA ASN A 163 20.93 7.94 -18.60
C ASN A 163 20.90 8.50 -17.19
N PHE A 164 21.27 7.67 -16.22
CA PHE A 164 21.53 8.05 -14.85
C PHE A 164 22.72 7.25 -14.31
N LEU A 165 23.80 7.92 -13.97
CA LEU A 165 25.06 7.28 -13.61
C LEU A 165 25.48 6.24 -14.69
N ILE A 166 25.49 4.97 -14.35
CA ILE A 166 25.86 3.86 -15.23
C ILE A 166 24.68 3.23 -15.98
N TRP A 167 23.43 3.64 -15.67
CA TRP A 167 22.22 3.00 -16.20
C TRP A 167 21.63 3.77 -17.38
N ASN A 168 21.27 3.06 -18.43
CA ASN A 168 20.33 3.53 -19.44
C ASN A 168 18.91 3.28 -18.93
N LEU A 169 18.15 4.35 -18.67
CA LEU A 169 16.86 4.28 -18.00
C LEU A 169 15.74 3.66 -18.84
N GLY A 170 15.90 3.62 -20.16
CA GLY A 170 14.99 2.94 -21.09
C GLY A 170 15.27 1.45 -21.26
N LYS A 171 16.38 0.93 -20.73
CA LYS A 171 16.80 -0.48 -20.81
C LYS A 171 16.78 -1.13 -19.43
N ASN A 172 16.85 -2.46 -19.42
CA ASN A 172 16.93 -3.21 -18.17
C ASN A 172 18.26 -2.96 -17.45
N ASP A 173 18.25 -3.03 -16.13
CA ASP A 173 19.46 -2.93 -15.32
C ASP A 173 20.23 -4.26 -15.37
N GLY A 174 21.28 -4.27 -16.20
CA GLY A 174 22.19 -5.43 -16.30
C GLY A 174 23.08 -5.61 -15.06
N THR A 175 23.16 -4.61 -14.17
CA THR A 175 23.98 -4.66 -12.94
C THR A 175 23.20 -5.25 -11.75
N PHE A 176 21.88 -5.35 -11.83
CA PHE A 176 20.95 -5.77 -10.77
C PHE A 176 20.95 -4.86 -9.52
N ILE A 177 21.71 -3.78 -9.50
CA ILE A 177 21.86 -2.90 -8.33
C ILE A 177 20.50 -2.25 -7.97
N LEU A 178 19.83 -1.64 -8.97
CA LEU A 178 18.54 -0.98 -8.74
C LEU A 178 17.43 -1.95 -8.30
N PRO A 179 17.25 -3.13 -8.93
CA PRO A 179 16.33 -4.16 -8.44
C PRO A 179 16.63 -4.63 -7.02
N ILE A 180 17.92 -4.82 -6.66
CA ILE A 180 18.31 -5.21 -5.30
C ILE A 180 17.99 -4.09 -4.31
N LEU A 181 18.29 -2.83 -4.62
CA LEU A 181 17.93 -1.70 -3.76
C LEU A 181 16.42 -1.57 -3.59
N ALA A 182 15.65 -1.73 -4.67
CA ALA A 182 14.19 -1.71 -4.60
C ALA A 182 13.65 -2.81 -3.70
N ALA A 183 14.16 -4.04 -3.82
CA ALA A 183 13.78 -5.17 -2.99
C ALA A 183 14.18 -4.97 -1.52
N LEU A 184 15.40 -4.48 -1.27
CA LEU A 184 15.91 -4.19 0.07
C LEU A 184 15.04 -3.14 0.80
N PHE A 185 14.74 -2.02 0.13
CA PHE A 185 13.88 -1.00 0.72
C PHE A 185 12.42 -1.46 0.87
N THR A 186 11.93 -2.33 -0.02
CA THR A 186 10.63 -2.99 0.15
C THR A 186 10.63 -3.85 1.41
N PHE A 187 11.63 -4.72 1.58
CA PHE A 187 11.77 -5.52 2.78
C PHE A 187 11.84 -4.67 4.04
N LEU A 188 12.68 -3.64 4.04
CA LEU A 188 12.89 -2.78 5.20
C LEU A 188 11.62 -2.01 5.58
N SER A 189 10.88 -1.48 4.59
CA SER A 189 9.62 -0.78 4.84
C SER A 189 8.54 -1.70 5.43
N MET A 190 8.42 -2.93 4.90
CA MET A 190 7.49 -3.94 5.40
C MET A 190 7.87 -4.44 6.79
N TRP A 191 9.17 -4.69 7.02
CA TRP A 191 9.68 -5.11 8.31
C TRP A 191 9.40 -4.06 9.39
N LEU A 192 9.70 -2.77 9.11
CA LEU A 192 9.39 -1.67 10.01
C LEU A 192 7.89 -1.55 10.29
N SER A 193 7.06 -1.61 9.25
CA SER A 193 5.60 -1.51 9.39
C SER A 193 5.02 -2.63 10.26
N ASN A 194 5.56 -3.85 10.10
CA ASN A 194 5.09 -5.03 10.83
C ASN A 194 5.72 -5.18 12.23
N LYS A 195 6.81 -4.45 12.55
CA LYS A 195 7.52 -4.59 13.82
C LYS A 195 6.66 -4.18 15.02
N ALA A 196 5.82 -3.17 14.86
CA ALA A 196 4.93 -2.70 15.92
C ALA A 196 3.66 -3.56 16.11
N THR A 197 3.39 -4.51 15.21
CA THR A 197 2.22 -5.38 15.28
C THR A 197 2.38 -6.39 16.42
N LYS A 198 1.37 -6.45 17.32
CA LYS A 198 1.40 -7.33 18.50
C LYS A 198 1.29 -8.80 18.09
N GLU A 199 0.35 -9.11 17.20
CA GLU A 199 0.14 -10.47 16.70
C GLU A 199 0.55 -10.59 15.24
N LYS A 200 1.61 -11.36 15.01
CA LYS A 200 2.01 -11.74 13.65
C LYS A 200 1.15 -12.92 13.19
N ASN A 201 0.69 -12.87 11.96
CA ASN A 201 0.07 -14.00 11.30
C ASN A 201 0.98 -14.54 10.17
N ALA A 202 0.76 -15.79 9.77
CA ALA A 202 1.56 -16.43 8.72
C ALA A 202 1.51 -15.65 7.41
N PHE A 203 0.37 -15.06 7.06
CA PHE A 203 0.20 -14.25 5.85
C PHE A 203 1.09 -13.01 5.87
N MET A 204 1.14 -12.26 6.98
CA MET A 204 2.02 -11.08 7.12
C MET A 204 3.50 -11.47 6.98
N THR A 205 3.89 -12.57 7.61
CA THR A 205 5.28 -13.06 7.54
C THR A 205 5.63 -13.49 6.12
N ALA A 206 4.76 -14.27 5.48
CA ALA A 206 4.95 -14.71 4.10
C ALA A 206 5.04 -13.52 3.12
N THR A 207 4.12 -12.55 3.23
CA THR A 207 4.11 -11.36 2.38
C THR A 207 5.38 -10.54 2.56
N SER A 208 5.91 -10.42 3.79
CA SER A 208 7.14 -9.67 4.07
C SER A 208 8.39 -10.26 3.41
N ILE A 209 8.35 -11.53 3.02
CA ILE A 209 9.43 -12.22 2.31
C ILE A 209 9.14 -12.31 0.82
N ILE A 210 7.92 -12.70 0.46
CA ILE A 210 7.53 -12.94 -0.94
C ILE A 210 7.55 -11.63 -1.74
N MET A 211 7.04 -10.52 -1.18
CA MET A 211 6.98 -9.25 -1.93
C MET A 211 8.35 -8.67 -2.29
N PRO A 212 9.35 -8.59 -1.41
CA PRO A 212 10.69 -8.18 -1.81
C PRO A 212 11.31 -9.07 -2.90
N LEU A 213 11.13 -10.40 -2.79
CA LEU A 213 11.61 -11.33 -3.82
C LEU A 213 10.88 -11.14 -5.16
N PHE A 214 9.57 -10.88 -5.12
CA PHE A 214 8.79 -10.55 -6.30
C PHE A 214 9.25 -9.22 -6.93
N ILE A 215 9.52 -8.19 -6.13
CA ILE A 215 10.06 -6.90 -6.61
C ILE A 215 11.46 -7.10 -7.20
N LEU A 216 12.30 -7.91 -6.59
CA LEU A 216 13.60 -8.26 -7.17
C LEU A 216 13.44 -8.92 -8.54
N TRP A 217 12.62 -9.97 -8.62
CA TRP A 217 12.39 -10.72 -9.86
C TRP A 217 11.80 -9.84 -10.96
N ILE A 218 10.74 -9.07 -10.66
CA ILE A 218 10.10 -8.22 -11.65
C ILE A 218 10.98 -7.02 -12.04
N GLY A 219 11.75 -6.48 -11.09
CA GLY A 219 12.69 -5.39 -11.31
C GLY A 219 13.77 -5.71 -12.34
N THR A 220 14.16 -7.00 -12.46
CA THR A 220 15.10 -7.45 -13.50
C THR A 220 14.47 -7.51 -14.90
N ARG A 221 13.14 -7.46 -15.00
CA ARG A 221 12.38 -7.52 -16.26
C ARG A 221 11.96 -6.15 -16.78
N PHE A 222 11.89 -5.17 -15.90
CA PHE A 222 11.55 -3.80 -16.25
C PHE A 222 12.78 -2.95 -16.55
N THR A 223 12.55 -1.77 -17.11
CA THR A 223 13.62 -0.80 -17.40
C THR A 223 14.24 -0.25 -16.11
N SER A 224 15.51 0.13 -16.17
CA SER A 224 16.26 0.72 -15.03
C SER A 224 15.56 1.94 -14.44
N GLY A 225 14.83 2.72 -15.26
CA GLY A 225 14.06 3.86 -14.78
C GLY A 225 12.90 3.45 -13.85
N ILE A 226 12.25 2.31 -14.09
CA ILE A 226 11.22 1.76 -13.18
C ILE A 226 11.88 1.22 -11.90
N ALA A 227 13.00 0.52 -12.02
CA ALA A 227 13.73 0.03 -10.86
C ALA A 227 14.22 1.19 -9.97
N LEU A 228 14.70 2.28 -10.57
CA LEU A 228 15.06 3.53 -9.87
C LEU A 228 13.86 4.13 -9.15
N TYR A 229 12.73 4.24 -9.84
CA TYR A 229 11.48 4.73 -9.23
C TYR A 229 11.07 3.90 -8.00
N TRP A 230 11.13 2.57 -8.09
CA TRP A 230 10.83 1.68 -6.96
C TRP A 230 11.84 1.84 -5.83
N ALA A 231 13.13 1.88 -6.13
CA ALA A 231 14.18 2.06 -5.13
C ALA A 231 13.97 3.37 -4.35
N VAL A 232 13.81 4.49 -5.05
CA VAL A 232 13.57 5.82 -4.44
C VAL A 232 12.25 5.86 -3.69
N GLY A 233 11.17 5.35 -4.30
CA GLY A 233 9.85 5.35 -3.68
C GLY A 233 9.79 4.51 -2.40
N ASN A 234 10.47 3.36 -2.36
CA ASN A 234 10.53 2.50 -1.18
C ASN A 234 11.49 3.05 -0.11
N ALA A 235 12.60 3.70 -0.52
CA ALA A 235 13.47 4.42 0.40
C ALA A 235 12.72 5.56 1.10
N PHE A 236 11.94 6.34 0.35
CA PHE A 236 11.04 7.35 0.92
C PHE A 236 10.03 6.74 1.89
N GLN A 237 9.44 5.59 1.56
CA GLN A 237 8.50 4.89 2.42
C GLN A 237 9.14 4.44 3.74
N VAL A 238 10.39 3.98 3.72
CA VAL A 238 11.16 3.67 4.95
C VAL A 238 11.27 4.92 5.82
N ALA A 239 11.70 6.04 5.24
CA ALA A 239 11.81 7.32 5.96
C ALA A 239 10.45 7.75 6.52
N GLN A 240 9.39 7.64 5.72
CA GLN A 240 8.02 7.99 6.12
C GLN A 240 7.51 7.15 7.30
N VAL A 241 7.77 5.84 7.31
CA VAL A 241 7.41 4.96 8.43
C VAL A 241 8.16 5.38 9.69
N LEU A 242 9.46 5.67 9.60
CA LEU A 242 10.27 6.09 10.74
C LEU A 242 9.83 7.46 11.30
N VAL A 243 9.42 8.38 10.45
CA VAL A 243 9.01 9.74 10.86
C VAL A 243 7.60 9.74 11.46
N PHE A 244 6.62 9.19 10.73
CA PHE A 244 5.20 9.32 11.10
C PHE A 244 4.65 8.12 11.89
N HIS A 245 5.28 6.95 11.76
CA HIS A 245 4.78 5.68 12.29
C HIS A 245 5.88 4.86 12.95
N ASN A 246 6.78 5.51 13.67
CA ASN A 246 7.97 4.88 14.25
C ASN A 246 7.60 3.67 15.13
N PRO A 247 7.95 2.44 14.69
CA PRO A 247 7.57 1.22 15.40
C PRO A 247 8.21 1.12 16.79
N PHE A 248 9.39 1.69 16.95
CA PHE A 248 10.11 1.65 18.24
C PHE A 248 9.40 2.51 19.29
N LYS A 249 8.92 3.70 18.90
CA LYS A 249 8.12 4.55 19.81
C LYS A 249 6.80 3.88 20.18
N ILE A 250 6.12 3.24 19.23
CA ILE A 250 4.85 2.54 19.47
C ILE A 250 5.04 1.38 20.43
N ILE A 251 6.12 0.60 20.29
CA ILE A 251 6.46 -0.50 21.19
C ILE A 251 6.73 0.04 22.59
N ALA A 252 7.58 1.06 22.72
CA ALA A 252 7.93 1.66 24.01
C ALA A 252 6.69 2.24 24.73
N GLU A 253 5.79 2.91 24.01
CA GLU A 253 4.54 3.43 24.58
C GLU A 253 3.61 2.30 25.06
N ARG A 254 3.55 1.20 24.32
CA ARG A 254 2.78 0.01 24.69
C ARG A 254 3.34 -0.63 25.96
N GLU A 255 4.62 -0.88 26.00
CA GLU A 255 5.30 -1.46 27.17
C GLU A 255 5.10 -0.60 28.42
N ARG A 256 5.20 0.73 28.27
CA ARG A 256 4.93 1.67 29.37
C ARG A 256 3.48 1.57 29.85
N LYS A 257 2.50 1.49 28.96
CA LYS A 257 1.08 1.34 29.33
C LYS A 257 0.86 0.01 30.07
N GLU A 258 1.39 -1.10 29.55
CA GLU A 258 1.27 -2.42 30.17
C GLU A 258 1.95 -2.46 31.56
N ALA A 259 3.08 -1.79 31.72
CA ALA A 259 3.76 -1.68 33.02
C ALA A 259 2.91 -0.89 34.04
N LEU A 260 2.32 0.25 33.64
CA LEU A 260 1.42 1.02 34.48
C LEU A 260 0.15 0.26 34.86
N GLU A 261 -0.43 -0.50 33.94
CA GLU A 261 -1.60 -1.35 34.23
C GLU A 261 -1.27 -2.44 35.23
N LYS A 262 -0.11 -3.12 35.07
CA LYS A 262 0.37 -4.13 36.02
C LYS A 262 0.60 -3.53 37.41
N GLU A 263 1.19 -2.34 37.48
CA GLU A 263 1.40 -1.64 38.76
C GLU A 263 0.06 -1.28 39.44
N ARG A 264 -0.90 -0.74 38.68
CA ARG A 264 -2.25 -0.45 39.16
C ARG A 264 -2.96 -1.70 39.69
N ALA A 265 -2.91 -2.80 38.91
CA ALA A 265 -3.49 -4.08 39.32
C ALA A 265 -2.83 -4.63 40.59
N ALA A 266 -1.52 -4.52 40.71
CA ALA A 266 -0.78 -4.93 41.92
C ALA A 266 -1.17 -4.10 43.15
N LYS A 267 -1.32 -2.77 43.01
CA LYS A 267 -1.81 -1.89 44.09
C LYS A 267 -3.22 -2.24 44.54
N ILE A 268 -4.13 -2.49 43.57
CA ILE A 268 -5.52 -2.93 43.87
C ILE A 268 -5.53 -4.27 44.60
N ARG A 269 -4.72 -5.24 44.15
CA ARG A 269 -4.60 -6.57 44.79
C ARG A 269 -4.07 -6.46 46.24
N LYS A 270 -3.06 -5.59 46.45
CA LYS A 270 -2.53 -5.32 47.81
C LYS A 270 -3.58 -4.66 48.71
N ALA A 271 -4.35 -3.68 48.19
CA ALA A 271 -5.42 -3.01 48.92
C ALA A 271 -6.55 -3.98 49.30
N LYS A 272 -7.01 -4.85 48.37
CA LYS A 272 -8.01 -5.88 48.63
C LYS A 272 -7.54 -6.88 49.71
N LYS A 273 -6.27 -7.33 49.65
CA LYS A 273 -5.70 -8.22 50.69
C LYS A 273 -5.68 -7.55 52.07
N LYS A 274 -5.29 -6.27 52.15
CA LYS A 274 -5.28 -5.51 53.42
C LYS A 274 -6.74 -5.33 53.96
N ALA A 275 -7.70 -5.03 53.12
CA ALA A 275 -9.09 -4.90 53.55
C ALA A 275 -9.68 -6.23 54.06
N HIS A 276 -9.37 -7.35 53.38
CA HIS A 276 -9.80 -8.67 53.82
C HIS A 276 -9.20 -9.09 55.19
N LYS A 277 -7.91 -8.72 55.41
CA LYS A 277 -7.20 -8.99 56.71
C LYS A 277 -7.74 -8.14 57.85
N LYS A 278 -8.35 -6.99 57.61
CA LYS A 278 -8.99 -6.13 58.62
C LYS A 278 -10.41 -6.59 59.01
N ARG A 279 -11.04 -7.44 58.18
CA ARG A 279 -12.39 -7.96 58.43
C ARG A 279 -12.44 -9.33 59.14
N LYS A 280 -11.26 -9.94 59.30
CA LYS A 280 -11.02 -11.11 60.17
C LYS A 280 -10.41 -10.65 61.50
#